data_62962830d845130778aceeaa602420be
#
_entry.id   62962830d845130778aceeaa602420be
#
_cell.length_a   1.000
_cell.length_b   1.000
_cell.length_c   1.000
_cell.angle_alpha   90.00
_cell.angle_beta   90.00
_cell.angle_gamma   90.00
#
_symmetry.space_group_name_H-M   'P 1'
#
loop_
_entity.id
_entity.type
_entity.pdbx_description
1 polymer ?
#
loop_
_entity_poly.entity_id
_entity_poly.type
_entity_poly.pdbx_seq_one_letter_code
_entity_poly.pdbx_strand_id
1 'polypeptide(L)'
;PHISGILIESLGWKLAYMNLAFIYIAIALPISFLIKESPWRISARSDNNQDDRYFVLSEKEVVSWISFAVIFCCICMAIPIMHLVPLLTDQGFSLEFATSVLMVLMVSGAFGRIFGGILGDRIGALPGYILMSLGQTIFVIWFPDLISPMIIYLMAALFGFTYSGVMSSILVCTRMMVPANYGARAMSLTSFFGWIGMGLG
;
A
#
# COMPACT_ATOMS: atom_id res chain seq x y z
N PRO A 1 -5.28 0.88 15.81
CA PRO A 1 -6.62 0.33 16.11
C PRO A 1 -6.98 0.45 17.58
N HIS A 2 -6.12 0.07 18.54
CA HIS A 2 -6.45 0.13 19.99
C HIS A 2 -6.77 1.54 20.48
N ILE A 3 -5.96 2.54 20.13
CA ILE A 3 -6.16 3.93 20.56
C ILE A 3 -7.49 4.48 20.01
N SER A 4 -7.80 4.19 18.77
CA SER A 4 -9.06 4.63 18.16
C SER A 4 -10.27 3.94 18.79
N GLY A 5 -10.17 2.65 19.15
CA GLY A 5 -11.21 1.92 19.85
C GLY A 5 -11.54 2.54 21.22
N ILE A 6 -10.54 2.76 22.06
CA ILE A 6 -10.69 3.39 23.37
C ILE A 6 -11.29 4.79 23.26
N LEU A 7 -10.86 5.58 22.27
CA LEU A 7 -11.40 6.92 22.04
C LEU A 7 -12.87 6.89 21.59
N ILE A 8 -13.25 5.92 20.76
CA ILE A 8 -14.63 5.77 20.30
C ILE A 8 -15.56 5.35 21.43
N GLU A 9 -15.11 4.42 22.29
CA GLU A 9 -15.88 3.99 23.47
C GLU A 9 -16.08 5.11 24.50
N SER A 10 -15.05 5.95 24.72
CA SER A 10 -15.09 7.00 25.74
C SER A 10 -15.75 8.31 25.28
N LEU A 11 -15.57 8.70 24.03
CA LEU A 11 -15.97 10.01 23.50
C LEU A 11 -17.03 9.95 22.38
N GLY A 12 -17.36 8.74 21.93
CA GLY A 12 -18.16 8.53 20.74
C GLY A 12 -17.35 8.79 19.45
N TRP A 13 -17.84 8.22 18.36
CA TRP A 13 -17.09 8.19 17.10
C TRP A 13 -16.76 9.59 16.54
N LYS A 14 -17.66 10.57 16.63
CA LYS A 14 -17.44 11.94 16.11
C LYS A 14 -16.27 12.66 16.80
N LEU A 15 -16.29 12.68 18.14
CA LEU A 15 -15.24 13.33 18.93
C LEU A 15 -13.92 12.55 18.83
N ALA A 16 -13.96 11.23 18.74
CA ALA A 16 -12.77 10.42 18.55
C ALA A 16 -12.05 10.77 17.23
N TYR A 17 -12.78 10.86 16.12
CA TYR A 17 -12.19 11.26 14.83
C TYR A 17 -11.70 12.70 14.82
N MET A 18 -12.42 13.64 15.46
CA MET A 18 -11.95 15.03 15.58
C MET A 18 -10.64 15.12 16.37
N ASN A 19 -10.54 14.42 17.49
CA ASN A 19 -9.30 14.39 18.29
C ASN A 19 -8.14 13.79 17.52
N LEU A 20 -8.36 12.68 16.80
CA LEU A 20 -7.33 12.07 15.95
C LEU A 20 -6.89 13.02 14.82
N ALA A 21 -7.82 13.73 14.20
CA ALA A 21 -7.51 14.73 13.19
C ALA A 21 -6.67 15.89 13.76
N PHE A 22 -7.01 16.41 14.93
CA PHE A 22 -6.21 17.43 15.60
C PHE A 22 -4.81 16.97 15.95
N ILE A 23 -4.66 15.76 16.50
CA ILE A 23 -3.36 15.16 16.80
C ILE A 23 -2.54 15.01 15.51
N TYR A 24 -3.16 14.51 14.43
CA TYR A 24 -2.50 14.38 13.13
C TYR A 24 -2.02 15.74 12.60
N ILE A 25 -2.86 16.75 12.61
CA ILE A 25 -2.51 18.10 12.15
C ILE A 25 -1.39 18.68 13.02
N ALA A 26 -1.48 18.55 14.35
CA ALA A 26 -0.49 19.06 15.29
C ALA A 26 0.90 18.45 15.09
N ILE A 27 0.97 17.20 14.63
CA ILE A 27 2.23 16.51 14.34
C ILE A 27 2.68 16.79 12.89
N ALA A 28 1.79 16.67 11.92
CA ALA A 28 2.13 16.77 10.51
C ALA A 28 2.50 18.19 10.08
N LEU A 29 1.84 19.22 10.65
CA LEU A 29 2.10 20.61 10.31
C LEU A 29 3.53 21.05 10.65
N PRO A 30 4.05 20.89 11.87
CA PRO A 30 5.45 21.25 12.16
C PRO A 30 6.45 20.41 11.37
N ILE A 31 6.17 19.11 11.16
CA ILE A 31 7.05 18.26 10.36
C ILE A 31 7.11 18.75 8.91
N SER A 32 6.00 19.23 8.34
CA SER A 32 5.97 19.71 6.96
C SER A 32 6.89 20.94 6.75
N PHE A 33 7.05 21.77 7.75
CA PHE A 33 7.98 22.92 7.68
C PHE A 33 9.45 22.51 7.78
N LEU A 34 9.75 21.35 8.35
CA LEU A 34 11.11 20.81 8.44
C LEU A 34 11.55 20.13 7.13
N ILE A 35 10.61 19.79 6.24
CA ILE A 35 10.92 19.15 4.98
C ILE A 35 11.44 20.21 4.00
N LYS A 36 12.76 20.20 3.76
CA LYS A 36 13.39 20.98 2.70
C LYS A 36 13.58 20.15 1.45
N GLU A 37 13.41 20.76 0.29
CA GLU A 37 13.77 20.10 -0.97
C GLU A 37 15.25 19.74 -0.97
N SER A 38 15.54 18.50 -1.36
CA SER A 38 16.93 18.03 -1.47
C SER A 38 17.67 18.83 -2.54
N PRO A 39 18.90 19.31 -2.28
CA PRO A 39 19.73 20.00 -3.28
C PRO A 39 19.90 19.18 -4.57
N TRP A 40 19.97 17.87 -4.46
CA TRP A 40 20.01 16.95 -5.59
C TRP A 40 18.79 17.01 -6.51
N ARG A 41 17.63 17.32 -5.94
CA ARG A 41 16.38 17.45 -6.70
C ARG A 41 16.33 18.76 -7.47
N ILE A 42 16.92 19.81 -6.92
CA ILE A 42 17.04 21.12 -7.54
C ILE A 42 18.02 21.06 -8.72
N SER A 43 19.17 20.41 -8.52
CA SER A 43 20.16 20.23 -9.61
C SER A 43 19.66 19.28 -10.71
N ALA A 44 18.97 18.19 -10.37
CA ALA A 44 18.37 17.28 -11.36
C ALA A 44 17.22 17.93 -12.16
N ARG A 45 16.57 18.95 -11.64
CA ARG A 45 15.54 19.73 -12.35
C ARG A 45 16.16 20.77 -13.29
N SER A 46 17.35 21.26 -12.93
CA SER A 46 18.14 22.20 -13.75
C SER A 46 18.88 21.51 -14.89
N ASP A 47 19.26 20.25 -14.65
CA ASP A 47 19.92 19.44 -15.67
C ASP A 47 18.84 18.82 -16.56
N ASN A 48 18.61 19.46 -17.70
CA ASN A 48 17.67 19.02 -18.73
C ASN A 48 18.26 17.81 -19.50
N ASN A 49 18.92 16.90 -18.76
CA ASN A 49 19.55 15.72 -19.31
C ASN A 49 18.47 14.83 -19.90
N GLN A 50 18.59 14.63 -21.19
CA GLN A 50 17.89 13.60 -21.93
C GLN A 50 18.01 12.28 -21.14
N ASP A 51 16.87 11.70 -20.85
CA ASP A 51 16.81 10.38 -20.23
C ASP A 51 17.32 9.37 -21.27
N ASP A 52 18.59 9.01 -21.19
CA ASP A 52 19.26 8.09 -22.13
C ASP A 52 18.72 6.65 -22.06
N ARG A 53 17.71 6.41 -21.19
CA ARG A 53 17.05 5.10 -21.10
C ARG A 53 16.23 4.86 -22.36
N TYR A 54 16.46 3.72 -22.99
CA TYR A 54 15.67 3.28 -24.13
C TYR A 54 14.35 2.66 -23.68
N PHE A 55 13.25 3.28 -24.09
CA PHE A 55 11.90 2.78 -23.79
C PHE A 55 11.33 2.06 -25.02
N VAL A 56 10.99 0.79 -24.86
CA VAL A 56 10.45 -0.06 -25.96
C VAL A 56 8.98 0.30 -26.25
N LEU A 57 8.21 0.67 -25.20
CA LEU A 57 6.80 1.01 -25.30
C LEU A 57 6.59 2.51 -25.12
N SER A 58 5.51 3.02 -25.70
CA SER A 58 5.12 4.41 -25.48
C SER A 58 4.68 4.63 -24.02
N GLU A 59 4.87 5.85 -23.52
CA GLU A 59 4.49 6.24 -22.15
C GLU A 59 3.03 5.94 -21.85
N LYS A 60 2.15 6.14 -22.80
CA LYS A 60 0.70 5.89 -22.65
C LYS A 60 0.40 4.40 -22.55
N GLU A 61 1.05 3.58 -23.35
CA GLU A 61 0.89 2.12 -23.29
C GLU A 61 1.36 1.56 -21.96
N VAL A 62 2.53 1.98 -21.49
CA VAL A 62 3.06 1.58 -20.18
C VAL A 62 2.10 1.93 -19.06
N VAL A 63 1.64 3.19 -19.01
CA VAL A 63 0.71 3.64 -17.96
C VAL A 63 -0.63 2.91 -18.06
N SER A 64 -1.13 2.64 -19.27
CA SER A 64 -2.37 1.89 -19.46
C SER A 64 -2.27 0.46 -18.91
N TRP A 65 -1.20 -0.27 -19.26
CA TRP A 65 -0.99 -1.63 -18.77
C TRP A 65 -0.79 -1.70 -17.26
N ILE A 66 0.02 -0.80 -16.71
CA ILE A 66 0.23 -0.75 -15.26
C ILE A 66 -1.07 -0.38 -14.55
N SER A 67 -1.82 0.61 -15.03
CA SER A 67 -3.09 1.02 -14.42
C SER A 67 -4.12 -0.11 -14.44
N PHE A 68 -4.20 -0.85 -15.53
CA PHE A 68 -5.05 -2.04 -15.63
C PHE A 68 -4.66 -3.10 -14.60
N ALA A 69 -3.39 -3.45 -14.51
CA ALA A 69 -2.88 -4.40 -13.52
C ALA A 69 -3.14 -3.95 -12.08
N VAL A 70 -2.97 -2.66 -11.80
CA VAL A 70 -3.15 -2.06 -10.48
C VAL A 70 -4.60 -2.12 -10.01
N ILE A 71 -5.60 -1.97 -10.89
CA ILE A 71 -7.01 -2.11 -10.53
C ILE A 71 -7.25 -3.48 -9.88
N PHE A 72 -6.88 -4.57 -10.57
CA PHE A 72 -7.08 -5.93 -10.04
C PHE A 72 -6.25 -6.21 -8.80
N CYS A 73 -5.02 -5.73 -8.78
CA CYS A 73 -4.15 -5.85 -7.63
C CYS A 73 -4.74 -5.15 -6.39
N CYS A 74 -5.32 -3.96 -6.55
CA CYS A 74 -5.93 -3.21 -5.46
C CYS A 74 -7.29 -3.78 -5.04
N ILE A 75 -8.09 -4.39 -5.93
CA ILE A 75 -9.27 -5.18 -5.56
C ILE A 75 -8.86 -6.30 -4.61
N CYS A 76 -7.87 -7.11 -4.99
CA CYS A 76 -7.36 -8.20 -4.17
C CYS A 76 -6.86 -7.73 -2.79
N MET A 77 -6.31 -6.54 -2.72
CA MET A 77 -5.81 -5.92 -1.50
C MET A 77 -6.92 -5.38 -0.59
N ALA A 78 -7.97 -4.81 -1.17
CA ALA A 78 -9.09 -4.23 -0.44
C ALA A 78 -9.87 -5.28 0.36
N ILE A 79 -10.05 -6.48 -0.21
CA ILE A 79 -10.83 -7.56 0.39
C ILE A 79 -10.39 -7.87 1.84
N PRO A 80 -9.14 -8.24 2.15
CA PRO A 80 -8.77 -8.48 3.54
C PRO A 80 -8.75 -7.22 4.40
N ILE A 81 -8.36 -6.07 3.84
CA ILE A 81 -8.27 -4.84 4.63
C ILE A 81 -9.64 -4.39 5.13
N MET A 82 -10.67 -4.51 4.30
CA MET A 82 -12.01 -4.03 4.62
C MET A 82 -12.88 -5.13 5.26
N HIS A 83 -12.72 -6.37 4.84
CA HIS A 83 -13.64 -7.45 5.20
C HIS A 83 -13.08 -8.46 6.22
N LEU A 84 -11.79 -8.39 6.59
CA LEU A 84 -11.19 -9.35 7.52
C LEU A 84 -11.89 -9.38 8.89
N VAL A 85 -12.14 -8.21 9.46
CA VAL A 85 -12.78 -8.13 10.79
C VAL A 85 -14.23 -8.64 10.74
N PRO A 86 -15.11 -8.18 9.83
CA PRO A 86 -16.43 -8.78 9.65
C PRO A 86 -16.38 -10.29 9.41
N LEU A 87 -15.52 -10.76 8.50
CA LEU A 87 -15.38 -12.18 8.17
C LEU A 87 -15.08 -13.02 9.42
N LEU A 88 -14.11 -12.62 10.23
CA LEU A 88 -13.73 -13.35 11.43
C LEU A 88 -14.84 -13.32 12.50
N THR A 89 -15.53 -12.19 12.64
CA THR A 89 -16.66 -12.11 13.58
C THR A 89 -17.86 -12.95 13.14
N ASP A 90 -18.13 -13.02 11.84
CA ASP A 90 -19.18 -13.90 11.27
C ASP A 90 -18.83 -15.39 11.43
N GLN A 91 -17.55 -15.73 11.45
CA GLN A 91 -17.06 -17.07 11.77
C GLN A 91 -17.10 -17.40 13.28
N GLY A 92 -17.56 -16.47 14.12
CA GLY A 92 -17.72 -16.67 15.57
C GLY A 92 -16.50 -16.30 16.42
N PHE A 93 -15.46 -15.71 15.84
CA PHE A 93 -14.32 -15.17 16.60
C PHE A 93 -14.71 -13.86 17.31
N SER A 94 -14.09 -13.59 18.45
CA SER A 94 -14.29 -12.33 19.16
C SER A 94 -13.78 -11.13 18.36
N LEU A 95 -14.39 -9.97 18.56
CA LEU A 95 -13.94 -8.72 17.93
C LEU A 95 -12.49 -8.37 18.32
N GLU A 96 -12.10 -8.69 19.55
CA GLU A 96 -10.75 -8.50 20.05
C GLU A 96 -9.74 -9.35 19.24
N PHE A 97 -10.06 -10.62 19.00
CA PHE A 97 -9.25 -11.49 18.14
C PHE A 97 -9.16 -10.94 16.72
N ALA A 98 -10.29 -10.60 16.09
CA ALA A 98 -10.32 -10.10 14.71
C ALA A 98 -9.50 -8.81 14.52
N THR A 99 -9.60 -7.87 15.47
CA THR A 99 -8.82 -6.63 15.46
C THR A 99 -7.33 -6.86 15.72
N SER A 100 -6.96 -7.86 16.52
CA SER A 100 -5.56 -8.23 16.74
C SER A 100 -4.93 -8.86 15.49
N VAL A 101 -5.68 -9.67 14.74
CA VAL A 101 -5.26 -10.19 13.44
C VAL A 101 -5.01 -9.07 12.44
N LEU A 102 -5.93 -8.10 12.36
CA LEU A 102 -5.74 -6.91 11.52
C LEU A 102 -4.50 -6.11 11.95
N MET A 103 -4.23 -6.00 13.23
CA MET A 103 -3.01 -5.34 13.74
C MET A 103 -1.75 -6.06 13.27
N VAL A 104 -1.70 -7.39 13.34
CA VAL A 104 -0.57 -8.19 12.85
C VAL A 104 -0.37 -7.98 11.35
N LEU A 105 -1.44 -7.97 10.57
CA LEU A 105 -1.42 -7.68 9.13
C LEU A 105 -0.77 -6.30 8.86
N MET A 106 -1.18 -5.27 9.58
CA MET A 106 -0.65 -3.91 9.40
C MET A 106 0.81 -3.77 9.83
N VAL A 107 1.20 -4.37 10.96
CA VAL A 107 2.59 -4.35 11.45
C VAL A 107 3.51 -5.08 10.49
N SER A 108 3.12 -6.28 10.07
CA SER A 108 3.86 -7.03 9.05
C SER A 108 3.99 -6.26 7.74
N GLY A 109 2.95 -5.50 7.37
CA GLY A 109 2.98 -4.62 6.21
C GLY A 109 4.06 -3.53 6.29
N ALA A 110 4.36 -3.00 7.47
CA ALA A 110 5.44 -2.03 7.63
C ALA A 110 6.80 -2.62 7.21
N PHE A 111 7.08 -3.86 7.59
CA PHE A 111 8.28 -4.58 7.15
C PHE A 111 8.23 -4.90 5.66
N GLY A 112 7.06 -5.27 5.14
CA GLY A 112 6.85 -5.56 3.72
C GLY A 112 7.16 -4.36 2.82
N ARG A 113 6.87 -3.14 3.24
CA ARG A 113 7.23 -1.91 2.51
C ARG A 113 8.73 -1.73 2.37
N ILE A 114 9.46 -1.94 3.46
CA ILE A 114 10.92 -1.84 3.46
C ILE A 114 11.52 -2.92 2.56
N PHE A 115 11.06 -4.16 2.74
CA PHE A 115 11.54 -5.29 1.96
C PHE A 115 11.20 -5.17 0.47
N GLY A 116 9.99 -4.72 0.13
CA GLY A 116 9.56 -4.48 -1.25
C GLY A 116 10.43 -3.43 -1.96
N GLY A 117 10.84 -2.38 -1.24
CA GLY A 117 11.82 -1.41 -1.74
C GLY A 117 13.18 -2.05 -2.02
N ILE A 118 13.76 -2.74 -1.05
CA ILE A 118 15.05 -3.43 -1.18
C ILE A 118 15.01 -4.48 -2.30
N LEU A 119 13.91 -5.20 -2.42
CA LEU A 119 13.74 -6.21 -3.46
C LEU A 119 13.73 -5.57 -4.85
N GLY A 120 12.98 -4.45 -5.00
CA GLY A 120 12.97 -3.69 -6.24
C GLY A 120 14.35 -3.15 -6.65
N ASP A 121 15.16 -2.75 -5.67
CA ASP A 121 16.54 -2.30 -5.91
C ASP A 121 17.47 -3.44 -6.34
N ARG A 122 17.24 -4.67 -5.84
CA ARG A 122 18.11 -5.83 -6.13
C ARG A 122 17.77 -6.57 -7.41
N ILE A 123 16.49 -6.88 -7.63
CA ILE A 123 16.04 -7.71 -8.76
C ILE A 123 15.35 -6.90 -9.87
N GLY A 124 15.20 -5.59 -9.65
CA GLY A 124 14.49 -4.70 -10.55
C GLY A 124 13.05 -4.43 -10.13
N ALA A 125 12.53 -3.28 -10.54
CA ALA A 125 11.22 -2.79 -10.11
C ALA A 125 10.06 -3.67 -10.58
N LEU A 126 10.08 -4.13 -11.83
CA LEU A 126 9.01 -4.97 -12.40
C LEU A 126 9.00 -6.39 -11.81
N PRO A 127 10.11 -7.13 -11.73
CA PRO A 127 10.13 -8.43 -11.06
C PRO A 127 9.74 -8.34 -9.57
N GLY A 128 10.19 -7.29 -8.86
CA GLY A 128 9.82 -7.05 -7.48
C GLY A 128 8.30 -6.86 -7.31
N TYR A 129 7.68 -6.06 -8.18
CA TYR A 129 6.24 -5.87 -8.21
C TYR A 129 5.49 -7.18 -8.48
N ILE A 130 5.91 -7.95 -9.49
CA ILE A 130 5.27 -9.23 -9.84
C ILE A 130 5.35 -10.22 -8.67
N LEU A 131 6.51 -10.36 -8.05
CA LEU A 131 6.70 -11.30 -6.94
C LEU A 131 5.82 -10.96 -5.72
N MET A 132 5.77 -9.67 -5.34
CA MET A 132 4.93 -9.22 -4.25
C MET A 132 3.43 -9.36 -4.56
N SER A 133 3.03 -9.06 -5.80
CA SER A 133 1.64 -9.20 -6.26
C SER A 133 1.18 -10.66 -6.29
N LEU A 134 2.03 -11.57 -6.74
CA LEU A 134 1.76 -13.01 -6.67
C LEU A 134 1.60 -13.48 -5.22
N GLY A 135 2.49 -13.02 -4.32
CA GLY A 135 2.39 -13.35 -2.90
C GLY A 135 1.06 -12.94 -2.30
N GLN A 136 0.62 -11.70 -2.47
CA GLN A 136 -0.66 -11.26 -1.94
C GLN A 136 -1.85 -12.05 -2.52
N THR A 137 -1.81 -12.39 -3.82
CA THR A 137 -2.88 -13.16 -4.47
C THR A 137 -2.96 -14.57 -3.93
N ILE A 138 -1.82 -15.22 -3.71
CA ILE A 138 -1.77 -16.58 -3.13
C ILE A 138 -2.34 -16.56 -1.70
N PHE A 139 -1.93 -15.60 -0.88
CA PHE A 139 -2.35 -15.59 0.52
C PHE A 139 -3.81 -15.17 0.72
N VAL A 140 -4.37 -14.29 -0.14
CA VAL A 140 -5.77 -13.85 0.00
C VAL A 140 -6.77 -14.98 -0.25
N ILE A 141 -6.46 -15.93 -1.13
CA ILE A 141 -7.36 -17.03 -1.50
C ILE A 141 -7.72 -17.90 -0.28
N TRP A 142 -6.82 -18.02 0.69
CA TRP A 142 -6.99 -18.89 1.84
C TRP A 142 -7.82 -18.28 2.99
N PHE A 143 -8.04 -16.96 3.02
CA PHE A 143 -8.71 -16.30 4.14
C PHE A 143 -10.11 -16.84 4.47
N PRO A 144 -10.99 -17.17 3.51
CA PRO A 144 -12.34 -17.65 3.82
C PRO A 144 -12.37 -19.00 4.53
N ASP A 145 -11.36 -19.85 4.30
CA ASP A 145 -11.33 -21.24 4.78
C ASP A 145 -10.50 -21.44 6.05
N LEU A 146 -9.97 -20.36 6.63
CA LEU A 146 -9.12 -20.44 7.81
C LEU A 146 -9.95 -20.59 9.09
N ILE A 147 -9.76 -21.71 9.79
CA ILE A 147 -10.43 -22.03 11.06
C ILE A 147 -9.44 -21.92 12.25
N SER A 148 -8.18 -22.25 12.04
CA SER A 148 -7.18 -22.28 13.10
C SER A 148 -6.65 -20.87 13.40
N PRO A 149 -6.75 -20.37 14.66
CA PRO A 149 -6.25 -19.05 15.05
C PRO A 149 -4.78 -18.80 14.68
N MET A 150 -3.93 -19.80 14.86
CA MET A 150 -2.50 -19.67 14.54
C MET A 150 -2.27 -19.49 13.04
N ILE A 151 -3.01 -20.21 12.20
CA ILE A 151 -2.91 -20.11 10.75
C ILE A 151 -3.46 -18.76 10.26
N ILE A 152 -4.53 -18.26 10.88
CA ILE A 152 -5.09 -16.93 10.59
C ILE A 152 -4.04 -15.84 10.82
N TYR A 153 -3.34 -15.84 11.96
CA TYR A 153 -2.26 -14.89 12.22
C TYR A 153 -1.12 -15.01 11.22
N LEU A 154 -0.70 -16.23 10.88
CA LEU A 154 0.36 -16.46 9.92
C LEU A 154 -0.02 -15.93 8.52
N MET A 155 -1.22 -16.24 8.06
CA MET A 155 -1.71 -15.79 6.75
C MET A 155 -1.91 -14.26 6.73
N ALA A 156 -2.39 -13.67 7.80
CA ALA A 156 -2.49 -12.22 7.94
C ALA A 156 -1.10 -11.54 7.89
N ALA A 157 -0.09 -12.13 8.55
CA ALA A 157 1.26 -11.62 8.50
C ALA A 157 1.87 -11.72 7.10
N LEU A 158 1.74 -12.86 6.43
CA LEU A 158 2.26 -13.07 5.08
C LEU A 158 1.55 -12.21 4.04
N PHE A 159 0.22 -12.10 4.12
CA PHE A 159 -0.54 -11.20 3.27
C PHE A 159 -0.16 -9.74 3.54
N GLY A 160 -0.11 -9.32 4.80
CA GLY A 160 0.29 -7.98 5.20
C GLY A 160 1.65 -7.58 4.65
N PHE A 161 2.63 -8.48 4.76
CA PHE A 161 3.97 -8.29 4.22
C PHE A 161 3.96 -8.10 2.70
N THR A 162 3.28 -8.97 1.97
CA THR A 162 3.28 -8.96 0.50
C THR A 162 2.48 -7.78 -0.06
N TYR A 163 1.26 -7.52 0.43
CA TYR A 163 0.43 -6.42 -0.09
C TYR A 163 1.11 -5.06 0.08
N SER A 164 1.76 -4.85 1.23
CA SER A 164 2.41 -3.59 1.51
C SER A 164 3.69 -3.40 0.69
N GLY A 165 4.39 -4.50 0.39
CA GLY A 165 5.49 -4.55 -0.57
C GLY A 165 5.03 -4.18 -1.99
N VAL A 166 3.85 -4.63 -2.41
CA VAL A 166 3.21 -4.22 -3.67
C VAL A 166 3.04 -2.71 -3.75
N MET A 167 2.52 -2.10 -2.67
CA MET A 167 2.30 -0.64 -2.63
C MET A 167 3.56 0.17 -2.88
N SER A 168 4.71 -0.27 -2.35
CA SER A 168 6.00 0.36 -2.62
C SER A 168 6.46 0.09 -4.05
N SER A 169 6.37 -1.14 -4.50
CA SER A 169 6.88 -1.59 -5.81
C SER A 169 6.11 -0.99 -6.98
N ILE A 170 4.79 -0.79 -6.87
CA ILE A 170 3.97 -0.16 -7.92
C ILE A 170 4.49 1.22 -8.31
N LEU A 171 4.74 2.07 -7.32
CA LEU A 171 5.16 3.45 -7.56
C LEU A 171 6.57 3.48 -8.17
N VAL A 172 7.48 2.65 -7.65
CA VAL A 172 8.84 2.51 -8.18
C VAL A 172 8.79 1.98 -9.61
N CYS A 173 8.02 0.91 -9.86
CA CYS A 173 7.86 0.31 -11.18
C CYS A 173 7.33 1.33 -12.20
N THR A 174 6.24 2.05 -11.85
CA THR A 174 5.67 3.08 -12.72
C THR A 174 6.69 4.15 -13.07
N ARG A 175 7.45 4.64 -12.07
CA ARG A 175 8.45 5.68 -12.29
C ARG A 175 9.63 5.21 -13.14
N MET A 176 10.06 3.96 -12.96
CA MET A 176 11.20 3.40 -13.69
C MET A 176 10.90 3.05 -15.16
N MET A 177 9.62 2.84 -15.47
CA MET A 177 9.18 2.43 -16.82
C MET A 177 8.77 3.60 -17.72
N VAL A 178 8.82 4.84 -17.24
CA VAL A 178 8.53 6.04 -18.03
C VAL A 178 9.66 7.06 -17.93
N PRO A 179 9.81 7.97 -18.91
CA PRO A 179 10.79 9.05 -18.85
C PRO A 179 10.58 9.95 -17.62
N ALA A 180 11.65 10.55 -17.15
CA ALA A 180 11.65 11.34 -15.90
C ALA A 180 10.65 12.51 -15.91
N ASN A 181 10.46 13.17 -17.07
CA ASN A 181 9.52 14.27 -17.29
C ASN A 181 8.05 13.83 -17.20
N TYR A 182 7.75 12.56 -17.52
CA TYR A 182 6.41 11.98 -17.47
C TYR A 182 6.10 11.27 -16.14
N GLY A 183 7.12 10.99 -15.33
CA GLY A 183 7.02 10.17 -14.12
C GLY A 183 5.93 10.61 -13.13
N ALA A 184 5.83 11.91 -12.83
CA ALA A 184 4.83 12.43 -11.90
C ALA A 184 3.39 12.18 -12.40
N ARG A 185 3.14 12.42 -13.69
CA ARG A 185 1.84 12.18 -14.32
C ARG A 185 1.48 10.70 -14.36
N ALA A 186 2.44 9.85 -14.68
CA ALA A 186 2.26 8.39 -14.68
C ALA A 186 1.90 7.89 -13.28
N MET A 187 2.62 8.30 -12.23
CA MET A 187 2.35 7.92 -10.86
C MET A 187 0.97 8.39 -10.38
N SER A 188 0.54 9.60 -10.75
CA SER A 188 -0.78 10.12 -10.39
C SER A 188 -1.90 9.31 -11.04
N LEU A 189 -1.77 8.98 -12.33
CA LEU A 189 -2.74 8.14 -13.04
C LEU A 189 -2.80 6.72 -12.46
N THR A 190 -1.66 6.08 -12.25
CA THR A 190 -1.59 4.75 -11.65
C THR A 190 -2.22 4.73 -10.25
N SER A 191 -1.95 5.75 -9.42
CA SER A 191 -2.56 5.88 -8.11
C SER A 191 -4.08 6.07 -8.19
N PHE A 192 -4.56 6.88 -9.12
CA PHE A 192 -6.00 7.09 -9.35
C PHE A 192 -6.71 5.77 -9.67
N PHE A 193 -6.18 4.98 -10.59
CA PHE A 193 -6.72 3.65 -10.90
C PHE A 193 -6.59 2.66 -9.74
N GLY A 194 -5.54 2.78 -8.92
CA GLY A 194 -5.41 2.02 -7.69
C GLY A 194 -6.55 2.29 -6.70
N TRP A 195 -6.92 3.56 -6.51
CA TRP A 195 -8.06 3.91 -5.67
C TRP A 195 -9.40 3.43 -6.22
N ILE A 196 -9.58 3.42 -7.55
CA ILE A 196 -10.75 2.77 -8.17
C ILE A 196 -10.78 1.29 -7.80
N GLY A 197 -9.66 0.57 -7.92
CA GLY A 197 -9.55 -0.82 -7.51
C GLY A 197 -9.89 -1.05 -6.05
N MET A 198 -9.39 -0.20 -5.15
CA MET A 198 -9.73 -0.26 -3.71
C MET A 198 -11.21 -0.03 -3.42
N GLY A 199 -11.90 0.78 -4.23
CA GLY A 199 -13.33 1.03 -4.06
C GLY A 199 -14.23 -0.04 -4.67
N LEU A 200 -13.69 -0.92 -5.52
CA LEU A 200 -14.42 -2.03 -6.15
C LEU A 200 -14.31 -3.34 -5.34
N GLY A 201 -13.31 -3.50 -4.47
CA GLY A 201 -13.09 -4.66 -3.60
C GLY A 201 -13.61 -4.42 -2.20
#